data_b27ac326268cffc59048525ee1331156
#
_entry.id   b27ac326268cffc59048525ee1331156
#
_cell.length_a   1.000
_cell.length_b   1.000
_cell.length_c   1.000
_cell.angle_alpha   90.00
_cell.angle_beta   90.00
_cell.angle_gamma   90.00
#
_symmetry.space_group_name_H-M   'P 1'
#
loop_
_entity.id
_entity.type
_entity.pdbx_description
1 polymer ?
#
loop_
_entity_poly.entity_id
_entity_poly.type
_entity_poly.pdbx_seq_one_letter_code
_entity_poly.pdbx_strand_id
1 'polypeptide(L)'
;KNAQYARDESPIDKQCGCPVCQKNSRAYLRHLFLSNEMLGVRLNTLHNLWYYHQLMKQIREAIKESRLLEFREQFYATREVSPRSTAYVEEVGVVTTGRNGKLRKEQKLC
;
A
#
# COMPACT_ATOMS: atom_id res chain seq x y z
N LYS A 1 15.60 4.86 -4.37
CA LYS A 1 17.03 5.25 -4.43
C LYS A 1 17.71 5.25 -3.05
N ASN A 2 17.02 4.78 -2.01
CA ASN A 2 17.53 4.77 -0.64
C ASN A 2 18.79 3.87 -0.52
N ALA A 3 19.84 4.37 0.12
CA ALA A 3 21.14 3.67 0.25
C ALA A 3 21.04 2.37 1.07
N GLN A 4 20.11 2.26 2.01
CA GLN A 4 19.88 1.05 2.80
C GLN A 4 19.63 -0.21 1.95
N TYR A 5 19.10 -0.05 0.72
CA TYR A 5 18.82 -1.17 -0.17
C TYR A 5 19.97 -1.50 -1.14
N ALA A 6 21.16 -0.93 -0.93
CA ALA A 6 22.30 -1.12 -1.85
C ALA A 6 22.77 -2.58 -1.94
N ARG A 7 22.60 -3.35 -0.87
CA ARG A 7 22.98 -4.77 -0.77
C ARG A 7 21.83 -5.66 -0.34
N ASP A 8 20.58 -5.18 -0.49
CA ASP A 8 19.38 -5.92 -0.09
C ASP A 8 18.97 -6.87 -1.22
N GLU A 9 19.25 -8.15 -1.05
CA GLU A 9 18.90 -9.22 -2.01
C GLU A 9 17.44 -9.66 -1.91
N SER A 10 16.68 -9.14 -0.93
CA SER A 10 15.26 -9.47 -0.80
C SER A 10 14.42 -8.84 -1.92
N PRO A 11 13.26 -9.43 -2.26
CA PRO A 11 12.33 -8.84 -3.21
C PRO A 11 11.69 -7.56 -2.66
N ILE A 12 10.99 -6.82 -3.51
CA ILE A 12 10.23 -5.62 -3.10
C ILE A 12 9.24 -6.00 -1.98
N ASP A 13 8.50 -7.07 -2.20
CA ASP A 13 7.57 -7.64 -1.24
C ASP A 13 7.73 -9.17 -1.20
N LYS A 14 8.00 -9.70 -0.01
CA LYS A 14 8.21 -11.13 0.22
C LYS A 14 6.95 -11.97 0.00
N GLN A 15 5.78 -11.37 0.15
CA GLN A 15 4.49 -12.03 -0.03
C GLN A 15 3.94 -11.89 -1.45
N CYS A 16 4.60 -11.11 -2.29
CA CYS A 16 4.16 -10.85 -3.65
C CYS A 16 4.62 -11.95 -4.61
N GLY A 17 3.67 -12.60 -5.28
CA GLY A 17 3.93 -13.62 -6.31
C GLY A 17 4.21 -13.06 -7.72
N CYS A 18 4.44 -11.76 -7.90
CA CYS A 18 4.68 -11.20 -9.22
C CYS A 18 6.04 -11.63 -9.81
N PRO A 19 6.17 -11.69 -11.14
CA PRO A 19 7.43 -12.06 -11.78
C PRO A 19 8.62 -11.19 -11.40
N VAL A 20 8.37 -9.93 -11.02
CA VAL A 20 9.43 -8.99 -10.60
C VAL A 20 10.00 -9.40 -9.25
N CYS A 21 9.14 -9.67 -8.26
CA CYS A 21 9.57 -10.09 -6.93
C CYS A 21 10.21 -11.47 -6.93
N GLN A 22 9.82 -12.35 -7.87
CA GLN A 22 10.41 -13.68 -8.00
C GLN A 22 11.82 -13.67 -8.58
N LYS A 23 12.15 -12.69 -9.44
CA LYS A 23 13.39 -12.67 -10.22
C LYS A 23 14.35 -11.54 -9.87
N ASN A 24 13.90 -10.51 -9.18
CA ASN A 24 14.68 -9.28 -8.97
C ASN A 24 14.73 -8.91 -7.50
N SER A 25 15.91 -8.50 -7.05
CA SER A 25 16.14 -7.98 -5.70
C SER A 25 15.95 -6.46 -5.63
N ARG A 26 15.77 -5.94 -4.42
CA ARG A 26 15.76 -4.50 -4.17
C ARG A 26 17.08 -3.84 -4.57
N ALA A 27 18.21 -4.51 -4.34
CA ALA A 27 19.52 -4.03 -4.74
C ALA A 27 19.60 -3.86 -6.26
N TYR A 28 19.15 -4.84 -7.02
CA TYR A 28 19.13 -4.79 -8.47
C TYR A 28 18.23 -3.66 -9.00
N LEU A 29 17.02 -3.55 -8.49
CA LEU A 29 16.11 -2.47 -8.88
C LEU A 29 16.69 -1.09 -8.55
N ARG A 30 17.31 -0.95 -7.37
CA ARG A 30 18.01 0.29 -7.01
C ARG A 30 19.13 0.62 -8.01
N HIS A 31 19.92 -0.37 -8.39
CA HIS A 31 20.97 -0.21 -9.40
C HIS A 31 20.40 0.33 -10.71
N LEU A 32 19.34 -0.26 -11.23
CA LEU A 32 18.68 0.20 -12.45
C LEU A 32 18.22 1.67 -12.37
N PHE A 33 17.66 2.07 -11.23
CA PHE A 33 17.25 3.46 -11.01
C PHE A 33 18.43 4.45 -10.90
N LEU A 34 19.56 4.01 -10.38
CA LEU A 34 20.78 4.85 -10.31
C LEU A 34 21.44 5.00 -11.66
N SER A 35 21.40 3.95 -12.47
CA SER A 35 21.95 3.92 -13.83
C SER A 35 21.02 4.58 -14.86
N ASN A 36 19.88 5.14 -14.43
CA ASN A 36 18.84 5.69 -15.31
C ASN A 36 18.31 4.70 -16.37
N GLU A 37 18.35 3.41 -16.06
CA GLU A 37 17.81 2.37 -16.93
C GLU A 37 16.29 2.38 -16.93
N MET A 38 15.68 2.47 -18.11
CA MET A 38 14.22 2.44 -18.28
C MET A 38 13.61 1.15 -17.75
N LEU A 39 14.38 0.06 -17.74
CA LEU A 39 13.95 -1.23 -17.19
C LEU A 39 13.55 -1.12 -15.72
N GLY A 40 14.21 -0.31 -14.91
CA GLY A 40 13.88 -0.10 -13.50
C GLY A 40 12.46 0.44 -13.32
N VAL A 41 12.09 1.45 -14.09
CA VAL A 41 10.73 2.03 -14.10
C VAL A 41 9.71 1.01 -14.55
N ARG A 42 10.00 0.27 -15.63
CA ARG A 42 9.10 -0.75 -16.18
C ARG A 42 8.84 -1.90 -15.20
N LEU A 43 9.87 -2.42 -14.54
CA LEU A 43 9.72 -3.48 -13.54
C LEU A 43 8.91 -3.00 -12.34
N ASN A 44 9.17 -1.79 -11.86
CA ASN A 44 8.41 -1.22 -10.74
C ASN A 44 6.92 -1.04 -11.09
N THR A 45 6.63 -0.55 -12.28
CA THR A 45 5.25 -0.42 -12.78
C THR A 45 4.56 -1.77 -12.86
N LEU A 46 5.24 -2.81 -13.37
CA LEU A 46 4.69 -4.16 -13.45
C LEU A 46 4.36 -4.72 -12.05
N HIS A 47 5.25 -4.53 -11.07
CA HIS A 47 4.98 -4.92 -9.69
C HIS A 47 3.75 -4.20 -9.12
N ASN A 48 3.64 -2.90 -9.31
CA ASN A 48 2.51 -2.11 -8.83
C ASN A 48 1.18 -2.54 -9.47
N LEU A 49 1.15 -2.76 -10.77
CA LEU A 49 -0.04 -3.24 -11.47
C LEU A 49 -0.47 -4.63 -10.97
N TRP A 50 0.48 -5.52 -10.76
CA TRP A 50 0.21 -6.84 -10.17
C TRP A 50 -0.41 -6.72 -8.79
N TYR A 51 0.18 -5.89 -7.93
CA TYR A 51 -0.33 -5.66 -6.58
C TYR A 51 -1.78 -5.17 -6.60
N TYR A 52 -2.09 -4.14 -7.38
CA TYR A 52 -3.45 -3.61 -7.49
C TYR A 52 -4.43 -4.64 -8.07
N HIS A 53 -4.01 -5.40 -9.06
CA HIS A 53 -4.85 -6.45 -9.63
C HIS A 53 -5.21 -7.51 -8.58
N GLN A 54 -4.25 -7.97 -7.78
CA GLN A 54 -4.50 -8.92 -6.70
C GLN A 54 -5.39 -8.33 -5.60
N LEU A 55 -5.15 -7.08 -5.22
CA LEU A 55 -5.97 -6.38 -4.23
C LEU A 55 -7.44 -6.28 -4.70
N MET A 56 -7.66 -5.89 -5.94
CA MET A 56 -9.02 -5.79 -6.49
C MET A 56 -9.70 -7.16 -6.60
N LYS A 57 -8.95 -8.22 -6.88
CA LYS A 57 -9.47 -9.59 -6.85
C LYS A 57 -9.93 -9.98 -5.44
N GLN A 58 -9.12 -9.73 -4.42
CA GLN A 58 -9.46 -10.01 -3.02
C GLN A 58 -10.68 -9.20 -2.55
N ILE A 59 -10.78 -7.93 -2.93
CA ILE A 59 -11.95 -7.09 -2.62
C ILE A 59 -13.22 -7.67 -3.25
N ARG A 60 -13.19 -8.09 -4.50
CA ARG A 60 -14.34 -8.72 -5.18
C ARG A 60 -14.78 -10.01 -4.49
N GLU A 61 -13.83 -10.83 -4.07
CA GLU A 61 -14.11 -12.07 -3.33
C GLU A 61 -14.73 -11.76 -1.97
N ALA A 62 -14.20 -10.78 -1.23
CA ALA A 62 -14.74 -10.33 0.04
C ALA A 62 -16.18 -9.79 -0.07
N ILE A 63 -16.49 -9.08 -1.15
CA ILE A 63 -17.86 -8.59 -1.44
C ILE A 63 -18.81 -9.77 -1.70
N LYS A 64 -18.40 -10.74 -2.51
CA LYS A 64 -19.22 -11.94 -2.81
C LYS A 64 -19.53 -12.75 -1.55
N GLU A 65 -18.61 -12.81 -0.60
CA GLU A 65 -18.74 -13.53 0.66
C GLU A 65 -19.34 -12.65 1.79
N SER A 66 -19.76 -11.41 1.48
CA SER A 66 -20.33 -10.44 2.44
C SER A 66 -19.42 -10.13 3.64
N ARG A 67 -18.11 -10.25 3.49
CA ARG A 67 -17.10 -10.01 4.55
C ARG A 67 -16.16 -8.84 4.24
N LEU A 68 -16.63 -7.84 3.50
CA LEU A 68 -15.83 -6.67 3.12
C LEU A 68 -15.30 -5.89 4.33
N LEU A 69 -16.10 -5.78 5.39
CA LEU A 69 -15.68 -5.05 6.60
C LEU A 69 -14.53 -5.77 7.31
N GLU A 70 -14.61 -7.10 7.46
CA GLU A 70 -13.53 -7.91 8.03
C GLU A 70 -12.27 -7.82 7.19
N PHE A 71 -12.41 -7.90 5.86
CA PHE A 71 -11.29 -7.74 4.94
C PHE A 71 -10.60 -6.38 5.11
N ARG A 72 -11.38 -5.30 5.25
CA ARG A 72 -10.87 -3.96 5.49
C ARG A 72 -10.05 -3.89 6.79
N GLU A 73 -10.58 -4.43 7.88
CA GLU A 73 -9.91 -4.45 9.18
C GLU A 73 -8.60 -5.24 9.12
N GLN A 74 -8.60 -6.43 8.53
CA GLN A 74 -7.41 -7.24 8.33
C GLN A 74 -6.37 -6.54 7.47
N PHE A 75 -6.81 -5.88 6.40
CA PHE A 75 -5.93 -5.14 5.50
C PHE A 75 -5.21 -3.99 6.21
N TYR A 76 -5.91 -3.23 7.04
CA TYR A 76 -5.28 -2.15 7.82
C TYR A 76 -4.44 -2.66 8.99
N ALA A 77 -4.82 -3.77 9.62
CA ALA A 77 -4.04 -4.38 10.70
C ALA A 77 -2.68 -4.91 10.22
N THR A 78 -2.59 -5.41 8.98
CA THR A 78 -1.33 -5.92 8.41
C THR A 78 -0.44 -4.83 7.82
N ARG A 79 -0.97 -3.63 7.61
CA ARG A 79 -0.19 -2.48 7.16
C ARG A 79 0.28 -1.68 8.35
N GLU A 80 1.59 -1.56 8.52
CA GLU A 80 2.15 -0.53 9.38
C GLU A 80 1.69 0.84 8.87
N VAL A 81 0.87 1.51 9.66
CA VAL A 81 0.41 2.85 9.33
C VAL A 81 1.63 3.77 9.31
N SER A 82 1.97 4.27 8.14
CA SER A 82 3.07 5.24 8.01
C SER A 82 2.78 6.45 8.89
N PRO A 83 3.76 6.99 9.63
CA PRO A 83 3.58 8.20 10.45
C PRO A 83 2.92 9.37 9.71
N ARG A 84 3.14 9.47 8.39
CA ARG A 84 2.51 10.49 7.54
C ARG A 84 0.99 10.31 7.39
N SER A 85 0.49 9.07 7.36
CA SER A 85 -0.95 8.84 7.24
C SER A 85 -1.67 9.14 8.56
N THR A 86 -1.00 8.93 9.69
CA THR A 86 -1.55 9.29 11.01
C THR A 86 -1.64 10.80 11.16
N ALA A 87 -0.60 11.55 10.78
CA ALA A 87 -0.61 13.03 10.82
C ALA A 87 -1.72 13.61 9.94
N TYR A 88 -1.93 13.05 8.73
CA TYR A 88 -2.99 13.51 7.83
C TYR A 88 -4.40 13.29 8.41
N VAL A 89 -4.63 12.18 9.09
CA VAL A 89 -5.92 11.89 9.75
C VAL A 89 -6.18 12.84 10.92
N GLU A 90 -5.13 13.21 11.65
CA GLU A 90 -5.24 14.19 12.75
C GLU A 90 -5.51 15.61 12.25
N GLU A 91 -4.92 16.03 11.14
CA GLU A 91 -5.13 17.37 10.57
C GLU A 91 -6.50 17.54 9.93
N VAL A 92 -7.01 16.53 9.22
CA VAL A 92 -8.26 16.63 8.47
C VAL A 92 -9.48 16.32 9.34
N GLY A 93 -9.30 15.69 10.49
CA GLY A 93 -10.39 15.23 11.35
C GLY A 93 -11.20 14.09 10.69
N VAL A 94 -11.50 13.04 11.43
CA VAL A 94 -12.33 11.95 10.92
C VAL A 94 -13.77 12.44 10.79
N VAL A 95 -14.24 12.69 9.57
CA VAL A 95 -15.67 12.90 9.31
C VAL A 95 -16.35 11.54 9.34
N THR A 96 -16.84 11.12 10.50
CA THR A 96 -17.73 9.97 10.60
C THR A 96 -19.12 10.40 10.18
N THR A 97 -19.55 9.99 9.00
CA THR A 97 -20.95 10.08 8.62
C THR A 97 -21.74 9.04 9.40
N GLY A 98 -22.41 9.48 10.47
CA GLY A 98 -23.42 8.67 11.12
C GLY A 98 -24.59 8.37 10.16
N ARG A 99 -25.31 7.28 10.37
CA ARG A 99 -26.43 6.78 9.55
C ARG A 99 -27.54 7.79 9.21
N ASN A 100 -27.49 9.00 9.72
CA ASN A 100 -28.53 10.03 9.54
C ASN A 100 -28.02 11.33 8.88
N GLY A 101 -26.92 11.29 8.14
CA GLY A 101 -26.51 12.42 7.31
C GLY A 101 -26.24 13.77 8.01
N LYS A 102 -26.23 13.81 9.35
CA LYS A 102 -25.88 15.01 10.08
C LYS A 102 -24.39 15.04 10.40
N LEU A 103 -23.70 15.98 9.77
CA LEU A 103 -22.34 16.38 10.12
C LEU A 103 -22.28 16.88 11.57
N ARG A 104 -21.76 16.06 12.50
CA ARG A 104 -21.34 16.55 13.80
C ARG A 104 -19.93 17.13 13.66
N LYS A 105 -19.83 18.44 13.69
CA LYS A 105 -18.59 19.13 14.01
C LYS A 105 -18.35 18.99 15.51
N GLU A 106 -17.50 18.09 15.94
CA GLU A 106 -16.93 18.20 17.27
C GLU A 106 -15.90 19.33 17.26
N GLN A 107 -16.32 20.48 17.80
CA GLN A 107 -15.39 21.52 18.16
C GLN A 107 -14.54 21.01 19.32
N LYS A 108 -13.25 20.84 19.11
CA LYS A 108 -12.28 20.79 20.20
C LYS A 108 -12.32 22.14 20.89
N LEU A 109 -12.94 22.18 22.04
CA LEU A 109 -12.70 23.24 23.03
C LEU A 109 -11.29 23.02 23.60
N CYS A 110 -10.48 24.04 23.50
CA CYS A 110 -9.19 24.14 24.18
C CYS A 110 -9.34 24.09 25.70
#